data_f39760ac22e98c4088b1cbe9b74b25ca
#
_entry.id   f39760ac22e98c4088b1cbe9b74b25ca
#
_cell.length_a   1.000
_cell.length_b   1.000
_cell.length_c   1.000
_cell.angle_alpha   90.00
_cell.angle_beta   90.00
_cell.angle_gamma   90.00
#
_symmetry.space_group_name_H-M   'P 1'
#
loop_
_entity.id
_entity.type
_entity.pdbx_description
1 polymer ?
#
loop_
_entity_poly.entity_id
_entity_poly.type
_entity_poly.pdbx_seq_one_letter_code
_entity_poly.pdbx_strand_id
1 'polypeptide(L)'
;MAVASEHLSYYMNQEKKRDEIMKKKLESQKKRFTDYSLKEIKNKHFIVWEKENFTKEDDENGMSYRVDFYVGNTCCNIFTSSGHLEESIKEVERKFSNGK
;
A
#
# COMPACT_ATOMS: atom_id res chain seq x y z
N MET A 1 -35.22 -4.30 20.54
CA MET A 1 -34.33 -4.16 19.40
C MET A 1 -32.85 -4.00 19.76
N ALA A 2 -32.51 -4.39 20.98
CA ALA A 2 -31.12 -4.38 21.44
C ALA A 2 -30.21 -5.23 20.56
N VAL A 3 -30.71 -6.35 20.05
CA VAL A 3 -29.94 -7.27 19.21
C VAL A 3 -29.46 -6.59 17.92
N ALA A 4 -30.33 -5.82 17.27
CA ALA A 4 -29.97 -5.12 16.03
C ALA A 4 -28.90 -4.04 16.28
N SER A 5 -29.02 -3.32 17.41
CA SER A 5 -28.05 -2.31 17.79
C SER A 5 -26.67 -2.92 18.10
N GLU A 6 -26.66 -4.03 18.81
CA GLU A 6 -25.40 -4.73 19.13
C GLU A 6 -24.73 -5.24 17.88
N HIS A 7 -25.49 -5.77 16.93
CA HIS A 7 -24.97 -6.28 15.69
C HIS A 7 -24.33 -5.17 14.84
N LEU A 8 -25.01 -4.03 14.78
CA LEU A 8 -24.50 -2.86 14.06
C LEU A 8 -23.20 -2.34 14.68
N SER A 9 -23.12 -2.28 16.02
CA SER A 9 -21.92 -1.87 16.73
C SER A 9 -20.74 -2.79 16.45
N TYR A 10 -20.99 -4.08 16.33
CA TYR A 10 -19.95 -5.07 16.00
C TYR A 10 -19.32 -4.77 14.65
N TYR A 11 -20.11 -4.53 13.62
CA TYR A 11 -19.60 -4.21 12.28
C TYR A 11 -18.84 -2.89 12.25
N MET A 12 -19.33 -1.89 12.93
CA MET A 12 -18.66 -0.60 13.02
C MET A 12 -17.30 -0.71 13.71
N ASN A 13 -17.21 -1.51 14.75
CA ASN A 13 -15.95 -1.74 15.46
C ASN A 13 -14.93 -2.47 14.58
N GLN A 14 -15.38 -3.39 13.74
CA GLN A 14 -14.49 -4.10 12.81
C GLN A 14 -13.93 -3.16 11.74
N GLU A 15 -14.74 -2.27 11.22
CA GLU A 15 -14.29 -1.27 10.25
C GLU A 15 -13.24 -0.35 10.87
N LYS A 16 -13.46 0.11 12.08
CA LYS A 16 -12.47 0.94 12.81
C LYS A 16 -11.16 0.21 13.01
N LYS A 17 -11.21 -1.08 13.34
CA LYS A 17 -9.99 -1.88 13.51
C LYS A 17 -9.22 -2.01 12.21
N ARG A 18 -9.90 -2.20 11.09
CA ARG A 18 -9.28 -2.25 9.76
C ARG A 18 -8.60 -0.94 9.41
N ASP A 19 -9.28 0.18 9.67
CA ASP A 19 -8.75 1.52 9.42
C ASP A 19 -7.52 1.78 10.28
N GLU A 20 -7.56 1.39 11.55
CA GLU A 20 -6.42 1.53 12.45
C GLU A 20 -5.22 0.70 12.02
N ILE A 21 -5.44 -0.52 11.56
CA ILE A 21 -4.37 -1.40 11.06
C ILE A 21 -3.74 -0.78 9.82
N MET A 22 -4.55 -0.31 8.88
CA MET A 22 -4.06 0.35 7.67
C MET A 22 -3.26 1.60 8.02
N LYS A 23 -3.78 2.42 8.93
CA LYS A 23 -3.10 3.63 9.40
C LYS A 23 -1.74 3.31 9.99
N LYS A 24 -1.65 2.29 10.83
CA LYS A 24 -0.39 1.84 11.42
C LYS A 24 0.60 1.37 10.38
N LYS A 25 0.12 0.64 9.36
CA LYS A 25 0.95 0.20 8.24
C LYS A 25 1.52 1.40 7.48
N LEU A 26 0.67 2.37 7.17
CA LEU A 26 1.09 3.60 6.48
C LEU A 26 2.12 4.38 7.30
N GLU A 27 1.88 4.56 8.58
CA GLU A 27 2.81 5.26 9.47
C GLU A 27 4.15 4.56 9.55
N SER A 28 4.15 3.23 9.68
CA SER A 28 5.35 2.43 9.74
C SER A 28 6.18 2.56 8.46
N GLN A 29 5.54 2.47 7.30
CA GLN A 29 6.22 2.59 6.01
C GLN A 29 6.70 4.01 5.75
N LYS A 30 5.96 5.03 6.22
CA LYS A 30 6.40 6.42 6.11
C LYS A 30 7.64 6.68 6.95
N LYS A 31 7.71 6.15 8.15
CA LYS A 31 8.89 6.26 9.01
C LYS A 31 10.11 5.57 8.41
N ARG A 32 9.88 4.42 7.78
CA ARG A 32 10.95 3.64 7.16
C ARG A 32 11.54 4.33 5.94
N PHE A 33 10.70 5.01 5.17
CA PHE A 33 11.09 5.69 3.93
C PHE A 33 10.55 7.12 3.96
N THR A 34 11.24 8.00 4.66
CA THR A 34 10.80 9.38 4.87
C THR A 34 10.78 10.22 3.61
N ASP A 35 11.56 9.82 2.59
CA ASP A 35 11.64 10.55 1.32
C ASP A 35 10.45 10.32 0.41
N TYR A 36 9.56 9.41 0.78
CA TYR A 36 8.41 9.05 -0.05
C TYR A 36 7.11 9.50 0.60
N SER A 37 6.23 10.06 -0.23
CA SER A 37 4.89 10.47 0.18
C SER A 37 3.84 9.55 -0.41
N LEU A 38 2.76 9.34 0.31
CA LEU A 38 1.67 8.50 -0.15
C LEU A 38 1.05 9.12 -1.41
N LYS A 39 1.00 8.34 -2.48
CA LYS A 39 0.38 8.75 -3.74
C LYS A 39 -1.00 8.15 -3.91
N GLU A 40 -1.13 6.85 -3.73
CA GLU A 40 -2.37 6.14 -4.00
C GLU A 40 -2.44 4.82 -3.23
N ILE A 41 -3.61 4.49 -2.74
CA ILE A 41 -3.90 3.17 -2.18
C ILE A 41 -4.74 2.45 -3.22
N LYS A 42 -4.11 1.51 -3.94
CA LYS A 42 -4.80 0.76 -5.01
C LYS A 42 -5.84 -0.19 -4.43
N ASN A 43 -5.46 -0.91 -3.37
CA ASN A 43 -6.35 -1.81 -2.65
C ASN A 43 -5.68 -2.22 -1.33
N LYS A 44 -6.23 -3.20 -0.63
CA LYS A 44 -5.69 -3.66 0.65
C LYS A 44 -4.24 -4.17 0.57
N HIS A 45 -3.80 -4.55 -0.63
CA HIS A 45 -2.52 -5.20 -0.82
C HIS A 45 -1.48 -4.30 -1.49
N PHE A 46 -1.88 -3.23 -2.17
CA PHE A 46 -0.98 -2.38 -2.94
C PHE A 46 -1.10 -0.92 -2.55
N ILE A 47 0.02 -0.35 -2.11
CA ILE A 47 0.11 1.07 -1.74
C ILE A 47 1.24 1.68 -2.56
N VAL A 48 0.94 2.76 -3.27
CA VAL A 48 1.90 3.45 -4.13
C VAL A 48 2.40 4.71 -3.44
N TRP A 49 3.72 4.85 -3.41
CA TRP A 49 4.40 6.02 -2.86
C TRP A 49 5.21 6.71 -3.94
N GLU A 50 5.32 8.01 -3.87
CA GLU A 50 6.11 8.82 -4.79
C GLU A 50 7.23 9.49 -4.01
N LYS A 51 8.46 9.41 -4.54
CA LYS A 51 9.60 10.06 -3.92
C LYS A 51 9.42 11.59 -4.01
N GLU A 52 9.59 12.27 -2.88
CA GLU A 52 9.44 13.71 -2.82
C GLU A 52 10.54 14.38 -3.66
N ASN A 53 10.12 15.28 -4.54
CA ASN A 53 11.04 16.06 -5.40
C ASN A 53 12.02 15.17 -6.18
N PHE A 54 11.56 14.03 -6.70
CA PHE A 54 12.45 13.15 -7.45
C PHE A 54 13.02 13.84 -8.69
N THR A 55 14.29 13.54 -8.98
CA THR A 55 15.00 14.08 -10.13
C THR A 55 14.85 13.15 -11.32
N LYS A 56 15.29 13.61 -12.48
CA LYS A 56 15.34 12.77 -13.68
C LYS A 56 16.24 11.57 -13.45
N GLU A 57 17.35 11.77 -12.74
CA GLU A 57 18.28 10.69 -12.38
C GLU A 57 17.60 9.65 -11.49
N ASP A 58 16.83 10.09 -10.49
CA ASP A 58 16.06 9.17 -9.64
C ASP A 58 15.11 8.32 -10.46
N ASP A 59 14.42 8.94 -11.41
CA ASP A 59 13.50 8.23 -12.29
C ASP A 59 14.21 7.24 -13.20
N GLU A 60 15.34 7.63 -13.77
CA GLU A 60 16.15 6.75 -14.62
C GLU A 60 16.69 5.54 -13.83
N ASN A 61 16.99 5.72 -12.57
CA ASN A 61 17.46 4.66 -11.68
C ASN A 61 16.35 3.80 -11.08
N GLY A 62 15.09 4.08 -11.43
CA GLY A 62 13.95 3.32 -10.93
C GLY A 62 13.63 3.57 -9.46
N MET A 63 13.94 4.77 -8.96
CA MET A 63 13.76 5.13 -7.56
C MET A 63 12.67 6.16 -7.31
N SER A 64 12.01 6.63 -8.36
CA SER A 64 10.99 7.69 -8.24
C SER A 64 9.69 7.24 -7.59
N TYR A 65 9.39 5.96 -7.67
CA TYR A 65 8.19 5.38 -7.05
C TYR A 65 8.53 4.13 -6.27
N ARG A 66 7.72 3.89 -5.25
CA ARG A 66 7.82 2.67 -4.44
C ARG A 66 6.42 2.07 -4.35
N VAL A 67 6.33 0.78 -4.59
CA VAL A 67 5.08 0.04 -4.40
C VAL A 67 5.26 -0.91 -3.23
N ASP A 68 4.43 -0.75 -2.22
CA ASP A 68 4.39 -1.64 -1.08
C ASP A 68 3.27 -2.64 -1.34
N PHE A 69 3.58 -3.92 -1.24
CA PHE A 69 2.54 -4.94 -1.33
C PHE A 69 2.64 -5.90 -0.16
N TYR A 70 1.49 -6.34 0.30
CA TYR A 70 1.36 -7.15 1.50
C TYR A 70 0.94 -8.57 1.16
N VAL A 71 1.71 -9.54 1.68
CA VAL A 71 1.38 -10.96 1.61
C VAL A 71 1.17 -11.40 3.05
N GLY A 72 -0.10 -11.50 3.46
CA GLY A 72 -0.43 -11.71 4.86
C GLY A 72 0.03 -10.50 5.69
N ASN A 73 0.93 -10.73 6.62
CA ASN A 73 1.50 -9.69 7.45
C ASN A 73 2.87 -9.19 6.98
N THR A 74 3.37 -9.74 5.88
CA THR A 74 4.67 -9.37 5.34
C THR A 74 4.52 -8.26 4.32
N CYS A 75 5.29 -7.18 4.49
CA CYS A 75 5.33 -6.08 3.54
C CYS A 75 6.55 -6.21 2.66
N CYS A 76 6.34 -6.20 1.34
CA CYS A 76 7.41 -6.19 0.36
C CYS A 76 7.44 -4.84 -0.33
N ASN A 77 8.64 -4.32 -0.58
CA ASN A 77 8.84 -3.02 -1.21
C ASN A 77 9.47 -3.23 -2.58
N ILE A 78 8.89 -2.60 -3.60
CA ILE A 78 9.45 -2.58 -4.95
C ILE A 78 9.66 -1.13 -5.34
N PHE A 79 10.85 -0.82 -5.84
CA PHE A 79 11.17 0.49 -6.37
C PHE A 79 11.06 0.46 -7.89
N THR A 80 10.50 1.51 -8.46
CA THR A 80 10.29 1.57 -9.91
C THR A 80 10.31 3.03 -10.40
N SER A 81 10.30 3.19 -11.73
CA SER A 81 10.26 4.50 -12.37
C SER A 81 8.83 4.85 -12.80
N SER A 82 8.62 6.11 -13.15
CA SER A 82 7.32 6.58 -13.62
C SER A 82 6.85 5.82 -14.89
N GLY A 83 7.78 5.46 -15.75
CA GLY A 83 7.45 4.74 -16.98
C GLY A 83 7.17 3.26 -16.79
N HIS A 84 7.57 2.68 -15.66
CA HIS A 84 7.42 1.25 -15.37
C HIS A 84 6.46 0.94 -14.22
N LEU A 85 5.91 1.97 -13.61
CA LEU A 85 5.04 1.82 -12.43
C LEU A 85 3.87 0.88 -12.68
N GLU A 86 3.10 1.11 -13.73
CA GLU A 86 1.93 0.30 -14.06
C GLU A 86 2.31 -1.15 -14.42
N GLU A 87 3.39 -1.33 -15.15
CA GLU A 87 3.89 -2.67 -15.50
C GLU A 87 4.31 -3.44 -14.25
N SER A 88 4.99 -2.77 -13.32
CA SER A 88 5.42 -3.39 -12.06
C SER A 88 4.23 -3.86 -11.24
N ILE A 89 3.19 -3.04 -11.16
CA ILE A 89 1.97 -3.40 -10.42
C ILE A 89 1.29 -4.60 -11.09
N LYS A 90 1.14 -4.57 -12.41
CA LYS A 90 0.51 -5.66 -13.16
C LYS A 90 1.28 -6.97 -13.03
N GLU A 91 2.60 -6.90 -13.04
CA GLU A 91 3.43 -8.08 -12.89
C GLU A 91 3.25 -8.73 -11.51
N VAL A 92 3.22 -7.93 -10.46
CA VAL A 92 3.01 -8.43 -9.10
C VAL A 92 1.60 -9.02 -8.97
N GLU A 93 0.58 -8.35 -9.49
CA GLU A 93 -0.79 -8.86 -9.47
C GLU A 93 -0.90 -10.23 -10.16
N ARG A 94 -0.22 -10.37 -11.30
CA ARG A 94 -0.20 -11.63 -12.04
C ARG A 94 0.45 -12.75 -11.22
N LYS A 95 1.57 -12.47 -10.58
CA LYS A 95 2.26 -13.42 -9.72
C LYS A 95 1.38 -13.87 -8.55
N PHE A 96 0.67 -12.94 -7.94
CA PHE A 96 -0.27 -13.26 -6.87
C PHE A 96 -1.40 -14.15 -7.35
N SER A 97 -1.97 -13.86 -8.50
CA SER A 97 -3.06 -14.64 -9.06
C SER A 97 -2.61 -16.06 -9.42
N ASN A 98 -1.39 -16.20 -9.94
CA ASN A 98 -0.84 -17.49 -10.35
C ASN A 98 -0.29 -18.30 -9.16
N GLY A 99 0.01 -17.64 -8.06
CA GLY A 99 0.56 -18.27 -6.85
C GLY A 99 -0.47 -19.00 -6.01
N LYS A 100 -1.69 -19.02 -6.43
CA LYS A 100 -2.75 -19.79 -5.80
C LYS A 100 -2.88 -21.14 -6.48
#